data_18144ced1ade0e244c4c9b8abf7bc8a0
#
_entry.id   18144ced1ade0e244c4c9b8abf7bc8a0
#
_cell.length_a   1.000
_cell.length_b   1.000
_cell.length_c   1.000
_cell.angle_alpha   90.00
_cell.angle_beta   90.00
_cell.angle_gamma   90.00
#
_symmetry.space_group_name_H-M   'P 1'
#
loop_
_entity.id
_entity.type
_entity.pdbx_description
1 polymer ?
#
loop_
_entity_poly.entity_id
_entity_poly.type
_entity_poly.pdbx_seq_one_letter_code
_entity_poly.pdbx_strand_id
1 'polypeptide(L)'
;PVAKLEQQRSRRYKSLYQNTISRSIFKGVKPDPWNTTAITPGTVFMKTLNDKIRSYYSDTSKFGSSRIIISLSDSPGEGEHKLFDLIRESPDDHADDKNTIIYGLDADLIMLSINHLPISKNIYLFRETPEFIKSINSELEPNETYVIDIPELSKIITLDMNNGEELTTLQQKNRVYDY
;
A
#
# COMPACT_ATOMS: atom_id res chain seq x y z
N PRO A 1 -2.11 0.19 -16.31
CA PRO A 1 -1.67 0.48 -17.67
C PRO A 1 -0.57 -0.49 -18.11
N VAL A 2 -0.59 -0.89 -19.38
CA VAL A 2 0.36 -1.85 -19.95
C VAL A 2 1.81 -1.39 -19.74
N ALA A 3 2.08 -0.11 -19.86
CA ALA A 3 3.41 0.48 -19.67
C ALA A 3 4.00 0.25 -18.26
N LYS A 4 3.21 0.40 -17.19
CA LYS A 4 3.68 0.15 -15.81
C LYS A 4 3.97 -1.34 -15.62
N LEU A 5 3.14 -2.22 -16.17
CA LEU A 5 3.34 -3.67 -16.12
C LEU A 5 4.64 -4.09 -16.85
N GLU A 6 4.87 -3.57 -18.04
CA GLU A 6 6.08 -3.80 -18.83
C GLU A 6 7.34 -3.28 -18.11
N GLN A 7 7.27 -2.11 -17.49
CA GLN A 7 8.37 -1.56 -16.73
C GLN A 7 8.72 -2.44 -15.51
N GLN A 8 7.73 -2.89 -14.75
CA GLN A 8 7.93 -3.79 -13.60
C GLN A 8 8.52 -5.13 -14.05
N ARG A 9 8.02 -5.68 -15.14
CA ARG A 9 8.51 -6.91 -15.75
C ARG A 9 9.98 -6.78 -16.17
N SER A 10 10.31 -5.71 -16.86
CA SER A 10 11.68 -5.40 -17.28
C SER A 10 12.64 -5.29 -16.09
N ARG A 11 12.25 -4.60 -15.01
CA ARG A 11 13.04 -4.52 -13.78
C ARG A 11 13.32 -5.89 -13.16
N ARG A 12 12.31 -6.78 -13.10
CA ARG A 12 12.47 -8.14 -12.57
C ARG A 12 13.44 -8.99 -13.41
N TYR A 13 13.33 -8.91 -14.73
CA TYR A 13 14.28 -9.58 -15.63
C TYR A 13 15.71 -9.05 -15.48
N LYS A 14 15.89 -7.74 -15.39
CA LYS A 14 17.20 -7.11 -15.16
C LYS A 14 17.81 -7.57 -13.84
N SER A 15 17.03 -7.60 -12.76
CA SER A 15 17.49 -8.09 -11.46
C SER A 15 17.88 -9.57 -11.50
N LEU A 16 17.08 -10.43 -12.13
CA LEU A 16 17.41 -11.84 -12.31
C LEU A 16 18.73 -12.01 -13.08
N TYR A 17 18.91 -11.29 -14.17
CA TYR A 17 20.11 -11.33 -15.00
C TYR A 17 21.35 -10.87 -14.23
N GLN A 18 21.27 -9.75 -13.51
CA GLN A 18 22.35 -9.26 -12.66
C GLN A 18 22.74 -10.27 -11.57
N ASN A 19 21.77 -10.89 -10.91
CA ASN A 19 22.01 -11.91 -9.91
C ASN A 19 22.71 -13.16 -10.51
N THR A 20 22.31 -13.55 -11.71
CA THR A 20 22.91 -14.70 -12.43
C THR A 20 24.36 -14.40 -12.79
N ILE A 21 24.66 -13.22 -13.33
CA ILE A 21 26.03 -12.80 -13.65
C ILE A 21 26.89 -12.73 -12.40
N SER A 22 26.43 -12.06 -11.35
CA SER A 22 27.17 -11.94 -10.10
C SER A 22 27.55 -13.31 -9.52
N ARG A 23 26.68 -14.29 -9.64
CA ARG A 23 26.95 -15.67 -9.21
C ARG A 23 28.00 -16.36 -10.07
N SER A 24 27.94 -16.20 -11.39
CA SER A 24 28.90 -16.80 -12.29
C SER A 24 30.33 -16.24 -12.07
N ILE A 25 30.43 -14.96 -11.68
CA ILE A 25 31.72 -14.29 -11.43
C ILE A 25 32.26 -14.64 -10.03
N PHE A 26 31.43 -14.58 -8.98
CA PHE A 26 31.89 -14.68 -7.58
C PHE A 26 31.85 -16.10 -6.99
N LYS A 27 31.57 -17.13 -7.80
CA LYS A 27 31.65 -18.58 -7.46
C LYS A 27 31.22 -18.95 -6.02
N GLY A 28 30.27 -18.26 -5.45
CA GLY A 28 29.71 -18.60 -4.15
C GLY A 28 28.60 -19.64 -4.29
N VAL A 29 28.63 -20.69 -3.47
CA VAL A 29 27.53 -21.67 -3.36
C VAL A 29 26.36 -20.99 -2.62
N LYS A 30 25.62 -20.15 -3.33
CA LYS A 30 24.33 -19.66 -2.85
C LYS A 30 23.22 -20.50 -3.48
N PRO A 31 22.16 -20.85 -2.73
CA PRO A 31 21.03 -21.56 -3.31
C PRO A 31 20.47 -20.76 -4.50
N ASP A 32 19.87 -21.45 -5.45
CA ASP A 32 19.26 -20.78 -6.62
C ASP A 32 18.28 -19.72 -6.14
N PRO A 33 18.41 -18.47 -6.60
CA PRO A 33 17.48 -17.44 -6.23
C PRO A 33 16.12 -17.84 -6.80
N TRP A 34 15.09 -17.66 -6.00
CA TRP A 34 13.75 -17.74 -6.50
C TRP A 34 13.56 -16.77 -7.69
N ASN A 35 12.95 -17.29 -8.76
CA ASN A 35 12.73 -16.50 -9.96
C ASN A 35 11.61 -15.48 -9.73
N THR A 36 11.96 -14.25 -9.37
CA THR A 36 11.01 -13.16 -9.10
C THR A 36 10.16 -12.76 -10.32
N THR A 37 10.53 -13.17 -11.55
CA THR A 37 9.70 -12.96 -12.74
C THR A 37 8.39 -13.74 -12.69
N ALA A 38 8.32 -14.79 -11.85
CA ALA A 38 7.09 -15.52 -11.58
C ALA A 38 5.99 -14.65 -10.97
N ILE A 39 6.35 -13.57 -10.22
CA ILE A 39 5.41 -12.58 -9.67
C ILE A 39 4.95 -11.62 -10.78
N THR A 40 4.44 -12.16 -11.86
CA THR A 40 3.88 -11.36 -12.96
C THR A 40 2.46 -11.84 -13.24
N PRO A 41 1.47 -10.94 -13.37
CA PRO A 41 0.11 -11.35 -13.73
C PRO A 41 0.09 -12.26 -14.95
N GLY A 42 -0.70 -13.32 -14.89
CA GLY A 42 -0.83 -14.31 -15.96
C GLY A 42 0.14 -15.49 -15.89
N THR A 43 1.08 -15.52 -14.96
CA THR A 43 1.96 -16.68 -14.75
C THR A 43 1.25 -17.82 -13.98
N VAL A 44 1.74 -19.04 -14.12
CA VAL A 44 1.23 -20.19 -13.38
C VAL A 44 1.35 -19.98 -11.86
N PHE A 45 2.47 -19.38 -11.41
CA PHE A 45 2.65 -19.03 -10.01
C PHE A 45 1.54 -18.11 -9.49
N MET A 46 1.28 -17.01 -10.20
CA MET A 46 0.24 -16.05 -9.78
C MET A 46 -1.17 -16.66 -9.82
N LYS A 47 -1.46 -17.52 -10.80
CA LYS A 47 -2.73 -18.26 -10.83
C LYS A 47 -2.87 -19.16 -9.60
N THR A 48 -1.85 -19.97 -9.31
CA THR A 48 -1.85 -20.85 -8.14
C THR A 48 -1.98 -20.06 -6.84
N LEU A 49 -1.29 -18.93 -6.72
CA LEU A 49 -1.39 -18.03 -5.57
C LEU A 49 -2.80 -17.47 -5.41
N ASN A 50 -3.42 -17.00 -6.50
CA ASN A 50 -4.78 -16.50 -6.48
C ASN A 50 -5.78 -17.56 -5.98
N ASP A 51 -5.65 -18.81 -6.48
CA ASP A 51 -6.52 -19.92 -6.09
C ASP A 51 -6.34 -20.27 -4.59
N LYS A 52 -5.09 -20.25 -4.10
CA LYS A 52 -4.79 -20.47 -2.69
C LYS A 52 -5.35 -19.38 -1.78
N ILE A 53 -5.22 -18.11 -2.17
CA ILE A 53 -5.77 -16.98 -1.41
C ILE A 53 -7.30 -17.09 -1.34
N ARG A 54 -7.97 -17.33 -2.46
CA ARG A 54 -9.44 -17.52 -2.47
C ARG A 54 -9.87 -18.65 -1.55
N SER A 55 -9.19 -19.79 -1.64
CA SER A 55 -9.49 -20.95 -0.79
C SER A 55 -9.25 -20.65 0.68
N TYR A 56 -8.18 -19.93 1.02
CA TYR A 56 -7.85 -19.61 2.42
C TYR A 56 -8.89 -18.69 3.06
N TYR A 57 -9.36 -17.67 2.33
CA TYR A 57 -10.31 -16.68 2.81
C TYR A 57 -11.78 -17.02 2.50
N SER A 58 -12.08 -18.23 2.01
CA SER A 58 -13.47 -18.65 1.73
C SER A 58 -14.33 -18.77 2.98
N ASP A 59 -13.72 -19.05 4.13
CA ASP A 59 -14.40 -19.17 5.42
C ASP A 59 -14.12 -17.92 6.27
N THR A 60 -15.06 -16.97 6.24
CA THR A 60 -14.96 -15.71 6.97
C THR A 60 -14.97 -15.86 8.49
N SER A 61 -15.55 -16.97 9.00
CA SER A 61 -15.66 -17.21 10.44
C SER A 61 -14.29 -17.33 11.13
N LYS A 62 -13.28 -17.77 10.41
CA LYS A 62 -11.89 -17.89 10.90
C LYS A 62 -11.23 -16.55 11.24
N PHE A 63 -11.73 -15.47 10.68
CA PHE A 63 -11.12 -14.15 10.79
C PHE A 63 -11.92 -13.18 11.69
N GLY A 64 -13.03 -13.65 12.28
CA GLY A 64 -13.90 -12.78 13.07
C GLY A 64 -14.52 -11.64 12.26
N SER A 65 -14.57 -11.76 10.94
CA SER A 65 -15.02 -10.74 10.02
C SER A 65 -16.40 -11.09 9.46
N SER A 66 -17.26 -10.11 9.36
CA SER A 66 -18.59 -10.26 8.76
C SER A 66 -18.54 -10.36 7.22
N ARG A 67 -17.52 -9.75 6.61
CA ARG A 67 -17.36 -9.69 5.16
C ARG A 67 -15.88 -9.67 4.78
N ILE A 68 -15.49 -10.45 3.77
CA ILE A 68 -14.16 -10.44 3.15
C ILE A 68 -14.35 -10.21 1.65
N ILE A 69 -13.68 -9.18 1.12
CA ILE A 69 -13.64 -8.88 -0.31
C ILE A 69 -12.25 -9.22 -0.81
N ILE A 70 -12.16 -10.03 -1.87
CA ILE A 70 -10.90 -10.47 -2.45
C ILE A 70 -10.80 -9.97 -3.88
N SER A 71 -9.80 -9.12 -4.14
CA SER A 71 -9.45 -8.66 -5.49
C SER A 71 -7.98 -9.00 -5.77
N LEU A 72 -7.74 -9.84 -6.76
CA LEU A 72 -6.43 -10.44 -7.03
C LEU A 72 -5.87 -10.00 -8.38
N SER A 73 -4.72 -10.57 -8.76
CA SER A 73 -3.98 -10.21 -9.97
C SER A 73 -4.70 -10.53 -11.29
N ASP A 74 -5.76 -11.29 -11.26
CA ASP A 74 -6.64 -11.61 -12.39
C ASP A 74 -7.79 -10.59 -12.57
N SER A 75 -7.99 -9.69 -11.62
CA SER A 75 -8.91 -8.56 -11.75
C SER A 75 -8.20 -7.34 -12.33
N PRO A 76 -8.80 -6.61 -13.28
CA PRO A 76 -8.20 -5.41 -13.85
C PRO A 76 -7.93 -4.32 -12.81
N GLY A 77 -6.91 -3.50 -13.04
CA GLY A 77 -6.55 -2.36 -12.19
C GLY A 77 -5.43 -2.66 -11.20
N GLU A 78 -4.87 -1.61 -10.64
CA GLU A 78 -3.84 -1.67 -9.60
C GLU A 78 -4.48 -1.85 -8.23
N GLY A 79 -3.81 -2.58 -7.32
CA GLY A 79 -4.37 -2.92 -6.02
C GLY A 79 -4.77 -1.70 -5.20
N GLU A 80 -3.92 -0.69 -5.17
CA GLU A 80 -4.17 0.58 -4.49
C GLU A 80 -5.42 1.29 -5.01
N HIS A 81 -5.59 1.40 -6.32
CA HIS A 81 -6.78 2.02 -6.90
C HIS A 81 -8.06 1.26 -6.57
N LYS A 82 -8.03 -0.07 -6.65
CA LYS A 82 -9.19 -0.92 -6.30
C LYS A 82 -9.62 -0.75 -4.84
N LEU A 83 -8.66 -0.54 -3.94
CA LEU A 83 -8.93 -0.30 -2.54
C LEU A 83 -9.69 1.01 -2.34
N PHE A 84 -9.24 2.07 -2.99
CA PHE A 84 -9.91 3.38 -2.90
C PHE A 84 -11.21 3.43 -3.72
N ASP A 85 -11.33 2.65 -4.81
CA ASP A 85 -12.61 2.44 -5.49
C ASP A 85 -13.65 1.86 -4.53
N LEU A 86 -13.26 0.85 -3.73
CA LEU A 86 -14.14 0.26 -2.73
C LEU A 86 -14.62 1.28 -1.68
N ILE A 87 -13.73 2.16 -1.21
CA ILE A 87 -14.10 3.23 -0.27
C ILE A 87 -15.12 4.18 -0.91
N ARG A 88 -14.95 4.54 -2.18
CA ARG A 88 -15.90 5.40 -2.91
C ARG A 88 -17.25 4.73 -3.18
N GLU A 89 -17.25 3.43 -3.45
CA GLU A 89 -18.45 2.65 -3.76
C GLU A 89 -19.28 2.29 -2.51
N SER A 90 -18.66 2.31 -1.33
CA SER A 90 -19.31 1.92 -0.07
C SER A 90 -19.13 3.00 1.02
N PRO A 91 -19.56 4.25 0.82
CA PRO A 91 -19.33 5.34 1.78
C PRO A 91 -19.92 5.07 3.16
N ASP A 92 -21.02 4.33 3.25
CA ASP A 92 -21.67 3.98 4.53
C ASP A 92 -20.79 3.04 5.38
N ASP A 93 -19.93 2.23 4.74
CA ASP A 93 -18.96 1.38 5.43
C ASP A 93 -17.78 2.18 6.01
N HIS A 94 -17.65 3.45 5.62
CA HIS A 94 -16.58 4.37 5.97
C HIS A 94 -17.09 5.67 6.60
N ALA A 95 -18.30 5.65 7.17
CA ALA A 95 -18.94 6.80 7.80
C ALA A 95 -18.13 7.34 9.00
N ASP A 96 -18.52 8.52 9.50
CA ASP A 96 -17.78 9.28 10.52
C ASP A 96 -17.56 8.55 11.85
N ASP A 97 -18.36 7.56 12.16
CA ASP A 97 -18.28 6.70 13.34
C ASP A 97 -17.42 5.45 13.15
N LYS A 98 -16.86 5.26 11.95
CA LYS A 98 -16.05 4.09 11.58
C LYS A 98 -14.62 4.47 11.30
N ASN A 99 -13.71 3.53 11.55
CA ASN A 99 -12.29 3.66 11.26
C ASN A 99 -11.94 2.83 10.03
N THR A 100 -11.28 3.44 9.07
CA THR A 100 -10.73 2.77 7.89
C THR A 100 -9.23 2.59 8.09
N ILE A 101 -8.78 1.35 8.18
CA ILE A 101 -7.35 1.03 8.32
C ILE A 101 -6.86 0.44 7.01
N ILE A 102 -5.86 1.08 6.41
CA ILE A 102 -5.21 0.65 5.19
C ILE A 102 -3.84 0.08 5.55
N TYR A 103 -3.57 -1.15 5.15
CA TYR A 103 -2.23 -1.75 5.28
C TYR A 103 -1.50 -1.68 3.95
N GLY A 104 -0.32 -1.06 3.93
CA GLY A 104 0.53 -1.02 2.75
C GLY A 104 1.84 -0.27 2.96
N LEU A 105 2.82 -0.56 2.10
CA LEU A 105 4.18 -0.01 2.19
C LEU A 105 4.45 1.09 1.16
N ASP A 106 3.57 1.27 0.18
CA ASP A 106 3.74 2.26 -0.88
C ASP A 106 3.45 3.68 -0.35
N ALA A 107 4.31 4.63 -0.70
CA ALA A 107 4.14 6.03 -0.32
C ALA A 107 2.91 6.67 -1.00
N ASP A 108 2.53 6.19 -2.19
CA ASP A 108 1.35 6.66 -2.92
C ASP A 108 0.06 6.49 -2.09
N LEU A 109 0.02 5.51 -1.17
CA LEU A 109 -1.11 5.31 -0.28
C LEU A 109 -1.37 6.50 0.66
N ILE A 110 -0.34 7.27 1.04
CA ILE A 110 -0.48 8.47 1.87
C ILE A 110 -1.30 9.51 1.11
N MET A 111 -0.89 9.82 -0.13
CA MET A 111 -1.57 10.81 -0.97
C MET A 111 -3.00 10.39 -1.31
N LEU A 112 -3.17 9.12 -1.67
CA LEU A 112 -4.50 8.56 -1.95
C LEU A 112 -5.40 8.61 -0.72
N SER A 113 -4.88 8.34 0.48
CA SER A 113 -5.64 8.44 1.73
C SER A 113 -6.06 9.87 2.05
N ILE A 114 -5.16 10.84 1.91
CA ILE A 114 -5.48 12.27 2.10
C ILE A 114 -6.62 12.68 1.15
N ASN A 115 -6.55 12.30 -0.11
CA ASN A 115 -7.58 12.60 -1.11
C ASN A 115 -8.95 11.97 -0.81
N HIS A 116 -9.01 10.93 0.04
CA HIS A 116 -10.24 10.25 0.41
C HIS A 116 -10.80 10.67 1.78
N LEU A 117 -10.15 11.60 2.50
CA LEU A 117 -10.68 12.15 3.74
C LEU A 117 -12.09 12.77 3.64
N PRO A 118 -12.52 13.34 2.49
CA PRO A 118 -13.91 13.80 2.35
C PRO A 118 -14.95 12.67 2.40
N ILE A 119 -14.55 11.43 2.10
CA ILE A 119 -15.45 10.26 2.08
C ILE A 119 -15.32 9.48 3.40
N SER A 120 -14.10 9.27 3.86
CA SER A 120 -13.78 8.57 5.10
C SER A 120 -12.92 9.47 5.98
N LYS A 121 -13.50 10.03 7.04
CA LYS A 121 -12.82 11.02 7.88
C LYS A 121 -11.75 10.42 8.79
N ASN A 122 -11.84 9.12 9.07
CA ASN A 122 -10.95 8.41 9.98
C ASN A 122 -10.15 7.34 9.22
N ILE A 123 -9.20 7.77 8.38
CA ILE A 123 -8.30 6.88 7.66
C ILE A 123 -6.97 6.80 8.40
N TYR A 124 -6.52 5.58 8.64
CA TYR A 124 -5.24 5.27 9.25
C TYR A 124 -4.43 4.37 8.32
N LEU A 125 -3.18 4.73 8.08
CA LEU A 125 -2.28 3.92 7.27
C LEU A 125 -1.32 3.13 8.17
N PHE A 126 -1.50 1.82 8.17
CA PHE A 126 -0.67 0.88 8.91
C PHE A 126 0.48 0.39 8.04
N ARG A 127 1.71 0.46 8.55
CA ARG A 127 2.89 -0.05 7.84
C ARG A 127 3.97 -0.49 8.81
N GLU A 128 4.79 -1.43 8.34
CA GLU A 128 5.99 -1.81 9.06
C GLU A 128 7.03 -0.69 9.01
N THR A 129 7.78 -0.55 10.09
CA THR A 129 8.80 0.49 10.23
C THR A 129 10.13 -0.04 9.71
N PRO A 130 10.75 0.63 8.73
CA PRO A 130 12.03 0.20 8.19
C PRO A 130 13.17 0.39 9.19
N GLU A 131 14.23 -0.40 9.06
CA GLU A 131 15.39 -0.37 9.97
C GLU A 131 16.06 1.02 10.09
N PHE A 132 15.98 1.83 9.04
CA PHE A 132 16.59 3.18 9.04
C PHE A 132 15.77 4.24 9.78
N ILE A 133 14.60 3.90 10.33
CA ILE A 133 13.69 4.90 10.93
C ILE A 133 14.36 5.64 12.10
N LYS A 134 15.24 5.00 12.86
CA LYS A 134 16.00 5.63 13.95
C LYS A 134 16.89 6.78 13.50
N SER A 135 17.33 6.79 12.24
CA SER A 135 18.10 7.91 11.68
C SER A 135 17.23 9.14 11.39
N ILE A 136 15.91 8.96 11.30
CA ILE A 136 14.93 10.02 11.07
C ILE A 136 14.37 10.49 12.43
N ASN A 137 13.98 9.55 13.29
CA ASN A 137 13.49 9.83 14.62
C ASN A 137 13.98 8.73 15.60
N SER A 138 14.77 9.12 16.60
CA SER A 138 15.37 8.22 17.57
C SER A 138 14.37 7.56 18.53
N GLU A 139 13.16 8.08 18.63
CA GLU A 139 12.09 7.54 19.47
C GLU A 139 11.37 6.34 18.83
N LEU A 140 11.50 6.19 17.51
CA LEU A 140 10.86 5.11 16.77
C LEU A 140 11.78 3.87 16.74
N GLU A 141 11.22 2.73 17.14
CA GLU A 141 11.93 1.45 17.09
C GLU A 141 11.73 0.75 15.73
N PRO A 142 12.81 0.22 15.12
CA PRO A 142 12.69 -0.61 13.93
C PRO A 142 11.87 -1.87 14.21
N ASN A 143 11.12 -2.32 13.20
CA ASN A 143 10.24 -3.50 13.24
C ASN A 143 9.04 -3.38 14.21
N GLU A 144 8.87 -2.26 14.89
CA GLU A 144 7.64 -1.96 15.60
C GLU A 144 6.54 -1.53 14.64
N THR A 145 5.32 -1.64 15.12
CA THR A 145 4.13 -1.34 14.33
C THR A 145 3.63 0.06 14.63
N TYR A 146 3.62 0.91 13.62
CA TYR A 146 3.09 2.27 13.73
C TYR A 146 1.94 2.49 12.76
N VAL A 147 1.05 3.37 13.17
CA VAL A 147 -0.08 3.81 12.35
C VAL A 147 0.12 5.30 12.03
N ILE A 148 0.05 5.65 10.77
CA ILE A 148 0.03 7.05 10.35
C ILE A 148 -1.42 7.53 10.47
N ASP A 149 -1.65 8.53 11.31
CA ASP A 149 -2.92 9.25 11.42
C ASP A 149 -3.03 10.22 10.25
N ILE A 150 -3.79 9.84 9.23
CA ILE A 150 -3.93 10.62 8.00
C ILE A 150 -4.69 11.94 8.23
N PRO A 151 -5.79 12.00 9.00
CA PRO A 151 -6.41 13.25 9.42
C PRO A 151 -5.43 14.24 10.05
N GLU A 152 -4.62 13.79 11.01
CA GLU A 152 -3.68 14.65 11.70
C GLU A 152 -2.52 15.08 10.77
N LEU A 153 -2.00 14.15 9.96
CA LEU A 153 -1.00 14.47 8.94
C LEU A 153 -1.51 15.56 7.98
N SER A 154 -2.75 15.45 7.53
CA SER A 154 -3.39 16.45 6.65
C SER A 154 -3.46 17.83 7.30
N LYS A 155 -3.76 17.92 8.61
CA LYS A 155 -3.74 19.18 9.35
C LYS A 155 -2.35 19.79 9.44
N ILE A 156 -1.34 18.96 9.80
CA ILE A 156 0.05 19.40 9.92
C ILE A 156 0.55 19.96 8.58
N ILE A 157 0.29 19.25 7.48
CA ILE A 157 0.64 19.73 6.13
C ILE A 157 -0.02 21.06 5.82
N THR A 158 -1.31 21.20 6.10
CA THR A 158 -2.04 22.46 5.85
C THR A 158 -1.54 23.62 6.69
N LEU A 159 -1.20 23.41 7.94
CA LEU A 159 -0.60 24.42 8.82
C LEU A 159 0.78 24.85 8.32
N ASP A 160 1.62 23.91 7.91
CA ASP A 160 2.93 24.19 7.37
C ASP A 160 2.85 25.00 6.07
N MET A 161 1.97 24.61 5.15
CA MET A 161 1.70 25.34 3.90
C MET A 161 1.15 26.75 4.12
N ASN A 162 0.53 27.01 5.28
CA ASN A 162 -0.04 28.30 5.67
C ASN A 162 0.78 29.07 6.71
N ASN A 163 2.09 28.81 6.79
CA ASN A 163 3.04 29.46 7.72
C ASN A 163 2.62 29.36 9.20
N GLY A 164 1.94 28.29 9.59
CA GLY A 164 1.48 28.05 10.97
C GLY A 164 0.16 28.73 11.34
N GLU A 165 -0.49 29.44 10.44
CA GLU A 165 -1.81 30.02 10.68
C GLU A 165 -2.92 28.99 10.50
N GLU A 166 -3.86 28.95 11.44
CA GLU A 166 -5.03 28.09 11.32
C GLU A 166 -5.95 28.52 10.19
N LEU A 167 -6.39 27.56 9.40
CA LEU A 167 -7.36 27.75 8.33
C LEU A 167 -8.76 27.33 8.76
N THR A 168 -9.78 27.96 8.19
CA THR A 168 -11.16 27.43 8.32
C THR A 168 -11.24 26.02 7.71
N THR A 169 -12.20 25.21 8.17
CA THR A 169 -12.40 23.84 7.70
C THR A 169 -12.51 23.73 6.17
N LEU A 170 -13.16 24.73 5.53
CA LEU A 170 -13.29 24.77 4.08
C LEU A 170 -11.94 25.09 3.40
N GLN A 171 -11.16 26.03 3.96
CA GLN A 171 -9.85 26.38 3.45
C GLN A 171 -8.87 25.22 3.62
N GLN A 172 -8.90 24.49 4.74
CA GLN A 172 -8.09 23.28 4.96
C GLN A 172 -8.39 22.21 3.91
N LYS A 173 -9.67 21.95 3.64
CA LYS A 173 -10.08 20.99 2.61
C LYS A 173 -9.54 21.35 1.23
N ASN A 174 -9.63 22.61 0.85
CA ASN A 174 -9.13 23.07 -0.45
C ASN A 174 -7.61 23.02 -0.50
N ARG A 175 -6.93 23.46 0.57
CA ARG A 175 -5.46 23.56 0.61
C ARG A 175 -4.77 22.19 0.54
N VAL A 176 -5.36 21.17 1.14
CA VAL A 176 -4.84 19.78 1.06
C VAL A 176 -4.79 19.27 -0.38
N TYR A 177 -5.70 19.71 -1.25
CA TYR A 177 -5.69 19.32 -2.66
C TYR A 177 -4.67 20.08 -3.50
N ASP A 178 -4.14 21.21 -3.00
CA ASP A 178 -3.08 21.97 -3.65
C ASP A 178 -1.68 21.37 -3.39
N TYR A 179 -1.56 20.46 -2.42
CA TYR A 179 -0.31 19.75 -2.07
C TYR A 179 -0.04 18.60 -3.03
#